data_c3ab2acf55fc7752fc6a7b53eb975fca
#
_entry.id   c3ab2acf55fc7752fc6a7b53eb975fca
#
_cell.length_a   1.000
_cell.length_b   1.000
_cell.length_c   1.000
_cell.angle_alpha   90.00
_cell.angle_beta   90.00
_cell.angle_gamma   90.00
#
_symmetry.space_group_name_H-M   'P 1'
#
loop_
_entity.id
_entity.type
_entity.pdbx_description
1 polymer ?
#
loop_
_entity_poly.entity_id
_entity_poly.type
_entity_poly.pdbx_seq_one_letter_code
_entity_poly.pdbx_strand_id
1 'polypeptide(L)'
;MNNKTIIIGITGSIATGKSTYIQKLITEFSPEYCDADKLVHTLYEPGKPAYHRIIKGFGNEILDHKTKFIDRQKLGAIVFKDKELMTKLTNAIGDIGSEVKRIVDNWILTEKKIGIVEAVNLIEARYIEWCDQVWLFKVDSQIALERLIKRNNLSLVEAEKRINSQTSWNKRAEYSNFIIDTNDPIDKVYKNLKNEYINLMTHR
;
A
#
# COMPACT_ATOMS: atom_id res chain seq x y z
N MET A 1 28.92 -4.23 -15.67
CA MET A 1 28.19 -4.04 -14.39
C MET A 1 26.75 -4.47 -14.63
N ASN A 2 26.22 -5.39 -13.84
CA ASN A 2 24.89 -5.93 -14.06
C ASN A 2 23.86 -4.86 -13.63
N ASN A 3 23.22 -4.20 -14.60
CA ASN A 3 22.19 -3.18 -14.35
C ASN A 3 20.85 -3.81 -13.91
N LYS A 4 20.91 -4.67 -12.88
CA LYS A 4 19.68 -5.29 -12.37
C LYS A 4 18.79 -4.22 -11.70
N THR A 5 17.53 -4.14 -12.10
CA THR A 5 16.52 -3.35 -11.36
C THR A 5 16.39 -3.89 -9.94
N ILE A 6 16.42 -3.02 -8.94
CA ILE A 6 16.14 -3.39 -7.54
C ILE A 6 14.67 -3.06 -7.23
N ILE A 7 13.93 -4.03 -6.75
CA ILE A 7 12.55 -3.85 -6.31
C ILE A 7 12.50 -3.82 -4.78
N ILE A 8 12.04 -2.70 -4.23
CA ILE A 8 11.84 -2.50 -2.79
C ILE A 8 10.34 -2.63 -2.49
N GLY A 9 9.98 -3.66 -1.75
CA GLY A 9 8.64 -3.78 -1.17
C GLY A 9 8.54 -2.98 0.12
N ILE A 10 7.57 -2.09 0.23
CA ILE A 10 7.37 -1.29 1.44
C ILE A 10 6.04 -1.66 2.09
N THR A 11 6.09 -2.03 3.37
CA THR A 11 4.92 -2.33 4.17
C THR A 11 4.99 -1.67 5.55
N GLY A 12 3.95 -1.83 6.33
CA GLY A 12 3.82 -1.34 7.70
C GLY A 12 2.36 -1.02 8.03
N SER A 13 2.05 -1.02 9.32
CA SER A 13 0.70 -0.81 9.81
C SER A 13 0.17 0.61 9.53
N ILE A 14 -1.11 0.78 9.77
CA ILE A 14 -1.77 2.09 9.67
C ILE A 14 -1.07 3.11 10.58
N ALA A 15 -1.04 4.36 10.17
CA ALA A 15 -0.48 5.51 10.91
C ALA A 15 1.04 5.46 11.20
N THR A 16 1.80 4.54 10.59
CA THR A 16 3.27 4.51 10.68
C THR A 16 3.97 5.66 9.94
N GLY A 17 3.24 6.45 9.16
CA GLY A 17 3.81 7.56 8.39
C GLY A 17 4.46 7.17 7.06
N LYS A 18 4.34 5.92 6.60
CA LYS A 18 4.91 5.43 5.33
C LYS A 18 4.85 6.44 4.19
N SER A 19 3.64 6.87 3.86
CA SER A 19 3.41 7.75 2.71
C SER A 19 4.18 9.07 2.78
N THR A 20 4.43 9.61 3.98
CA THR A 20 5.24 10.83 4.17
C THR A 20 6.69 10.59 3.77
N TYR A 21 7.26 9.48 4.22
CA TYR A 21 8.66 9.14 3.94
C TYR A 21 8.88 8.72 2.49
N ILE A 22 7.94 7.93 1.95
CA ILE A 22 7.98 7.50 0.54
C ILE A 22 7.88 8.71 -0.38
N GLN A 23 6.99 9.67 -0.08
CA GLN A 23 6.87 10.89 -0.88
C GLN A 23 8.16 11.72 -0.88
N LYS A 24 8.88 11.80 0.26
CA LYS A 24 10.21 12.43 0.30
C LYS A 24 11.21 11.71 -0.59
N LEU A 25 11.26 10.36 -0.58
CA LEU A 25 12.12 9.58 -1.48
C LEU A 25 11.76 9.81 -2.95
N ILE A 26 10.47 9.78 -3.29
CA ILE A 26 9.99 10.03 -4.66
C ILE A 26 10.42 11.42 -5.15
N THR A 27 10.25 12.43 -4.30
CA THR A 27 10.62 13.83 -4.65
C THR A 27 12.13 13.98 -4.86
N GLU A 28 12.94 13.29 -4.08
CA GLU A 28 14.39 13.46 -4.11
C GLU A 28 15.08 12.57 -5.17
N PHE A 29 14.61 11.35 -5.37
CA PHE A 29 15.30 10.34 -6.18
C PHE A 29 14.52 9.87 -7.40
N SER A 30 13.22 10.19 -7.49
CA SER A 30 12.34 9.79 -8.59
C SER A 30 12.40 8.29 -8.94
N PRO A 31 12.30 7.37 -7.95
CA PRO A 31 12.17 5.95 -8.24
C PRO A 31 10.87 5.67 -8.99
N GLU A 32 10.80 4.53 -9.66
CA GLU A 32 9.51 4.00 -10.10
C GLU A 32 8.69 3.63 -8.86
N TYR A 33 7.36 3.86 -8.92
CA TYR A 33 6.52 3.69 -7.73
C TYR A 33 5.14 3.13 -8.07
N CYS A 34 4.73 2.14 -7.31
CA CYS A 34 3.39 1.55 -7.34
C CYS A 34 2.83 1.45 -5.92
N ASP A 35 1.74 2.17 -5.64
CA ASP A 35 0.91 1.99 -4.46
C ASP A 35 -0.18 0.97 -4.81
N ALA A 36 -0.01 -0.29 -4.40
CA ALA A 36 -0.94 -1.36 -4.74
C ALA A 36 -2.32 -1.16 -4.10
N ASP A 37 -2.39 -0.51 -2.94
CA ASP A 37 -3.66 -0.18 -2.27
C ASP A 37 -4.43 0.89 -3.06
N LYS A 38 -3.74 1.80 -3.73
CA LYS A 38 -4.37 2.78 -4.64
C LYS A 38 -4.64 2.21 -6.02
N LEU A 39 -3.73 1.37 -6.53
CA LEU A 39 -3.87 0.75 -7.84
C LEU A 39 -5.21 0.03 -7.98
N VAL A 40 -5.66 -0.66 -6.93
CA VAL A 40 -6.96 -1.33 -6.93
C VAL A 40 -8.11 -0.43 -7.37
N HIS A 41 -8.04 0.85 -7.02
CA HIS A 41 -9.10 1.81 -7.35
C HIS A 41 -9.11 2.20 -8.82
N THR A 42 -7.94 2.20 -9.47
CA THR A 42 -7.84 2.49 -10.89
C THR A 42 -8.37 1.34 -11.76
N LEU A 43 -8.42 0.12 -11.21
CA LEU A 43 -8.92 -1.06 -11.95
C LEU A 43 -10.43 -1.02 -12.17
N TYR A 44 -11.17 -0.28 -11.35
CA TYR A 44 -12.62 -0.12 -11.48
C TYR A 44 -13.06 1.33 -11.72
N GLU A 45 -12.24 2.13 -12.38
CA GLU A 45 -12.67 3.41 -12.95
C GLU A 45 -13.72 3.23 -14.04
N PRO A 46 -14.57 4.24 -14.31
CA PRO A 46 -15.57 4.17 -15.37
C PRO A 46 -14.96 3.70 -16.70
N GLY A 47 -15.63 2.74 -17.35
CA GLY A 47 -15.18 2.14 -18.61
C GLY A 47 -14.26 0.92 -18.45
N LYS A 48 -13.77 0.61 -17.25
CA LYS A 48 -12.96 -0.59 -17.01
C LYS A 48 -13.85 -1.84 -16.84
N PRO A 49 -13.35 -3.04 -17.18
CA PRO A 49 -14.14 -4.27 -17.02
C PRO A 49 -14.63 -4.53 -15.60
N ALA A 50 -13.79 -4.24 -14.59
CA ALA A 50 -14.16 -4.39 -13.18
C ALA A 50 -15.29 -3.43 -12.78
N TYR A 51 -15.32 -2.21 -13.29
CA TYR A 51 -16.40 -1.24 -13.05
C TYR A 51 -17.77 -1.85 -13.40
N HIS A 52 -17.88 -2.42 -14.59
CA HIS A 52 -19.14 -3.02 -15.03
C HIS A 52 -19.53 -4.25 -14.20
N ARG A 53 -18.55 -5.08 -13.81
CA ARG A 53 -18.81 -6.25 -12.95
C ARG A 53 -19.28 -5.83 -11.55
N ILE A 54 -18.68 -4.77 -10.97
CA ILE A 54 -19.07 -4.26 -9.65
C ILE A 54 -20.49 -3.69 -9.71
N ILE A 55 -20.82 -2.87 -10.71
CA ILE A 55 -22.18 -2.34 -10.86
C ILE A 55 -23.19 -3.47 -11.04
N LYS A 56 -22.90 -4.47 -11.86
CA LYS A 56 -23.77 -5.64 -12.03
C LYS A 56 -23.99 -6.38 -10.71
N GLY A 57 -22.98 -6.40 -9.83
CA GLY A 57 -23.04 -7.13 -8.56
C GLY A 57 -23.69 -6.38 -7.42
N PHE A 58 -23.57 -5.04 -7.38
CA PHE A 58 -23.90 -4.21 -6.23
C PHE A 58 -24.94 -3.11 -6.54
N GLY A 59 -25.37 -2.97 -7.80
CA GLY A 59 -26.35 -1.95 -8.21
C GLY A 59 -25.75 -0.60 -8.54
N ASN A 60 -26.60 0.31 -9.05
CA ASN A 60 -26.18 1.68 -9.44
C ASN A 60 -26.14 2.66 -8.25
N GLU A 61 -26.73 2.32 -7.12
CA GLU A 61 -26.80 3.11 -5.90
C GLU A 61 -25.43 3.37 -5.26
N ILE A 62 -24.43 2.53 -5.61
CA ILE A 62 -23.04 2.73 -5.21
C ILE A 62 -22.32 3.80 -6.02
N LEU A 63 -22.97 4.37 -7.04
CA LEU A 63 -22.36 5.39 -7.89
C LEU A 63 -22.51 6.80 -7.27
N ASP A 64 -21.52 7.63 -7.48
CA ASP A 64 -21.68 9.07 -7.35
C ASP A 64 -22.56 9.60 -8.47
N HIS A 65 -23.58 10.38 -8.13
CA HIS A 65 -24.59 10.84 -9.08
C HIS A 65 -24.04 11.76 -10.18
N LYS A 66 -22.99 12.53 -9.86
CA LYS A 66 -22.41 13.54 -10.78
C LYS A 66 -21.31 12.93 -11.64
N THR A 67 -20.36 12.26 -11.00
CA THR A 67 -19.14 11.79 -11.64
C THR A 67 -19.25 10.39 -12.25
N LYS A 68 -20.27 9.62 -11.82
CA LYS A 68 -20.46 8.21 -12.17
C LYS A 68 -19.34 7.28 -11.70
N PHE A 69 -18.38 7.77 -10.93
CA PHE A 69 -17.42 6.91 -10.24
C PHE A 69 -18.08 6.09 -9.15
N ILE A 70 -17.51 4.95 -8.81
CA ILE A 70 -17.94 4.15 -7.66
C ILE A 70 -17.60 4.92 -6.39
N ASP A 71 -18.63 5.26 -5.59
CA ASP A 71 -18.50 5.85 -4.27
C ASP A 71 -18.01 4.77 -3.30
N ARG A 72 -16.72 4.89 -2.93
CA ARG A 72 -16.05 3.91 -2.07
C ARG A 72 -16.62 3.86 -0.66
N GLN A 73 -17.23 4.94 -0.17
CA GLN A 73 -17.88 4.93 1.14
C GLN A 73 -19.17 4.12 1.10
N LYS A 74 -19.99 4.31 0.07
CA LYS A 74 -21.21 3.52 -0.13
C LYS A 74 -20.90 2.05 -0.34
N LEU A 75 -19.97 1.73 -1.24
CA LEU A 75 -19.56 0.34 -1.49
C LEU A 75 -18.97 -0.30 -0.23
N GLY A 76 -18.08 0.40 0.48
CA GLY A 76 -17.50 -0.05 1.74
C GLY A 76 -18.55 -0.31 2.81
N ALA A 77 -19.56 0.55 2.96
CA ALA A 77 -20.65 0.35 3.91
C ALA A 77 -21.45 -0.94 3.66
N ILE A 78 -21.47 -1.41 2.42
CA ILE A 78 -22.12 -2.69 2.04
C ILE A 78 -21.18 -3.87 2.36
N VAL A 79 -19.94 -3.84 1.86
CA VAL A 79 -19.08 -5.01 1.86
C VAL A 79 -18.34 -5.28 3.17
N PHE A 80 -18.05 -4.24 3.99
CA PHE A 80 -17.36 -4.44 5.27
C PHE A 80 -18.19 -5.14 6.35
N LYS A 81 -19.51 -5.26 6.15
CA LYS A 81 -20.41 -5.92 7.08
C LYS A 81 -20.59 -7.41 6.80
N ASP A 82 -20.19 -7.86 5.63
CA ASP A 82 -20.45 -9.20 5.12
C ASP A 82 -19.25 -9.74 4.35
N LYS A 83 -18.71 -10.86 4.83
CA LYS A 83 -17.53 -11.52 4.25
C LYS A 83 -17.80 -12.06 2.84
N GLU A 84 -19.03 -12.51 2.56
CA GLU A 84 -19.40 -13.00 1.22
C GLU A 84 -19.46 -11.86 0.22
N LEU A 85 -20.00 -10.70 0.61
CA LEU A 85 -20.02 -9.50 -0.21
C LEU A 85 -18.62 -8.95 -0.46
N MET A 86 -17.72 -9.03 0.53
CA MET A 86 -16.31 -8.70 0.33
C MET A 86 -15.65 -9.62 -0.68
N THR A 87 -15.88 -10.92 -0.59
CA THR A 87 -15.39 -11.92 -1.57
C THR A 87 -15.94 -11.64 -2.97
N LYS A 88 -17.24 -11.35 -3.07
CA LYS A 88 -17.89 -10.96 -4.34
C LYS A 88 -17.24 -9.72 -4.95
N LEU A 89 -16.92 -8.72 -4.14
CA LEU A 89 -16.22 -7.51 -4.60
C LEU A 89 -14.82 -7.85 -5.12
N THR A 90 -14.05 -8.61 -4.35
CA THR A 90 -12.69 -9.02 -4.75
C THR A 90 -12.70 -9.76 -6.09
N ASN A 91 -13.65 -10.70 -6.28
CA ASN A 91 -13.81 -11.42 -7.53
C ASN A 91 -14.23 -10.49 -8.69
N ALA A 92 -15.05 -9.48 -8.41
CA ALA A 92 -15.47 -8.50 -9.42
C ALA A 92 -14.31 -7.57 -9.83
N ILE A 93 -13.44 -7.19 -8.92
CA ILE A 93 -12.22 -6.41 -9.22
C ILE A 93 -11.28 -7.25 -10.09
N GLY A 94 -11.01 -8.49 -9.72
CA GLY A 94 -10.10 -9.40 -10.40
C GLY A 94 -8.72 -9.46 -9.72
N ASP A 95 -7.74 -9.97 -10.45
CA ASP A 95 -6.40 -10.24 -9.93
C ASP A 95 -5.52 -8.98 -9.88
N ILE A 96 -5.51 -8.34 -8.72
CA ILE A 96 -4.67 -7.17 -8.43
C ILE A 96 -3.18 -7.55 -8.48
N GLY A 97 -2.85 -8.76 -8.03
CA GLY A 97 -1.47 -9.24 -8.00
C GLY A 97 -0.86 -9.29 -9.40
N SER A 98 -1.60 -9.82 -10.38
CA SER A 98 -1.15 -9.83 -11.78
C SER A 98 -0.88 -8.41 -12.31
N GLU A 99 -1.66 -7.43 -11.91
CA GLU A 99 -1.44 -6.05 -12.37
C GLU A 99 -0.21 -5.41 -11.70
N VAL A 100 0.00 -5.63 -10.40
CA VAL A 100 1.24 -5.23 -9.71
C VAL A 100 2.45 -5.91 -10.35
N LYS A 101 2.35 -7.22 -10.62
CA LYS A 101 3.42 -7.98 -11.27
C LYS A 101 3.77 -7.42 -12.64
N ARG A 102 2.77 -7.11 -13.45
CA ARG A 102 2.96 -6.50 -14.79
C ARG A 102 3.71 -5.16 -14.70
N ILE A 103 3.43 -4.35 -13.69
CA ILE A 103 4.13 -3.09 -13.45
C ILE A 103 5.60 -3.36 -13.10
N VAL A 104 5.86 -4.28 -12.18
CA VAL A 104 7.22 -4.67 -11.78
C VAL A 104 8.01 -5.23 -12.96
N ASP A 105 7.41 -6.12 -13.76
CA ASP A 105 8.05 -6.71 -14.93
C ASP A 105 8.42 -5.64 -15.97
N ASN A 106 7.55 -4.65 -16.15
CA ASN A 106 7.85 -3.52 -17.04
C ASN A 106 9.05 -2.69 -16.55
N TRP A 107 9.19 -2.48 -15.25
CA TRP A 107 10.36 -1.79 -14.69
C TRP A 107 11.66 -2.58 -14.94
N ILE A 108 11.61 -3.89 -14.76
CA ILE A 108 12.73 -4.79 -15.02
C ILE A 108 13.08 -4.77 -16.52
N LEU A 109 12.07 -4.91 -17.38
CA LEU A 109 12.25 -4.93 -18.84
C LEU A 109 12.82 -3.59 -19.38
N THR A 110 12.44 -2.47 -18.76
CA THR A 110 12.90 -1.13 -19.14
C THR A 110 14.14 -0.68 -18.36
N GLU A 111 14.80 -1.62 -17.67
CA GLU A 111 16.06 -1.42 -16.92
C GLU A 111 16.03 -0.24 -15.95
N LYS A 112 14.89 -0.06 -15.28
CA LYS A 112 14.75 0.99 -14.26
C LYS A 112 15.70 0.71 -13.09
N LYS A 113 16.24 1.75 -12.48
CA LYS A 113 17.23 1.58 -11.40
C LYS A 113 16.59 0.98 -10.15
N ILE A 114 15.54 1.61 -9.64
CA ILE A 114 14.79 1.19 -8.46
C ILE A 114 13.30 1.32 -8.73
N GLY A 115 12.57 0.26 -8.37
CA GLY A 115 11.12 0.25 -8.27
C GLY A 115 10.67 0.08 -6.82
N ILE A 116 9.66 0.80 -6.39
CA ILE A 116 9.06 0.72 -5.06
C ILE A 116 7.63 0.21 -5.20
N VAL A 117 7.32 -0.91 -4.55
CA VAL A 117 5.94 -1.43 -4.39
C VAL A 117 5.50 -1.19 -2.96
N GLU A 118 4.53 -0.31 -2.74
CA GLU A 118 3.90 -0.09 -1.43
C GLU A 118 2.60 -0.87 -1.33
N ALA A 119 2.44 -1.64 -0.25
CA ALA A 119 1.18 -2.26 0.14
C ALA A 119 1.13 -2.51 1.65
N VAL A 120 -0.03 -2.29 2.27
CA VAL A 120 -0.23 -2.67 3.69
C VAL A 120 -0.15 -4.19 3.84
N ASN A 121 -0.71 -4.94 2.90
CA ASN A 121 -0.74 -6.40 2.88
C ASN A 121 0.31 -7.03 1.96
N LEU A 122 1.47 -6.39 1.81
CA LEU A 122 2.57 -6.80 0.92
C LEU A 122 2.94 -8.29 1.09
N ILE A 123 2.99 -8.76 2.34
CA ILE A 123 3.37 -10.14 2.69
C ILE A 123 2.19 -11.07 2.46
N GLU A 124 1.03 -10.72 2.97
CA GLU A 124 -0.19 -11.51 2.88
C GLU A 124 -0.66 -11.70 1.42
N ALA A 125 -0.42 -10.69 0.59
CA ALA A 125 -0.69 -10.74 -0.86
C ALA A 125 0.46 -11.38 -1.67
N ARG A 126 1.53 -11.84 -1.00
CA ARG A 126 2.71 -12.48 -1.59
C ARG A 126 3.50 -11.58 -2.55
N TYR A 127 3.32 -10.26 -2.50
CA TYR A 127 4.08 -9.33 -3.35
C TYR A 127 5.58 -9.32 -3.01
N ILE A 128 5.96 -9.81 -1.81
CA ILE A 128 7.35 -9.99 -1.40
C ILE A 128 8.14 -10.90 -2.35
N GLU A 129 7.47 -11.81 -3.09
CA GLU A 129 8.13 -12.73 -4.02
C GLU A 129 8.77 -12.01 -5.21
N TRP A 130 8.39 -10.76 -5.46
CA TRP A 130 8.94 -9.94 -6.52
C TRP A 130 9.90 -8.85 -6.03
N CYS A 131 10.14 -8.81 -4.71
CA CYS A 131 10.96 -7.79 -4.08
C CYS A 131 12.36 -8.32 -3.77
N ASP A 132 13.39 -7.55 -4.10
CA ASP A 132 14.77 -7.82 -3.68
C ASP A 132 15.00 -7.40 -2.22
N GLN A 133 14.25 -6.41 -1.73
CA GLN A 133 14.28 -5.88 -0.37
C GLN A 133 12.86 -5.65 0.15
N VAL A 134 12.65 -5.92 1.43
CA VAL A 134 11.40 -5.60 2.12
C VAL A 134 11.68 -4.63 3.25
N TRP A 135 11.07 -3.46 3.20
CA TRP A 135 11.20 -2.39 4.17
C TRP A 135 9.93 -2.25 5.00
N LEU A 136 10.05 -2.43 6.30
CA LEU A 136 8.94 -2.39 7.25
C LEU A 136 8.94 -1.09 8.05
N PHE A 137 7.88 -0.31 7.93
CA PHE A 137 7.63 0.83 8.81
C PHE A 137 6.90 0.38 10.07
N LYS A 138 7.44 0.70 11.24
CA LYS A 138 6.82 0.49 12.53
C LYS A 138 6.69 1.80 13.32
N VAL A 139 5.79 1.80 14.27
CA VAL A 139 5.60 2.87 15.26
C VAL A 139 4.96 2.26 16.51
N ASP A 140 5.14 2.87 17.65
CA ASP A 140 4.48 2.45 18.88
C ASP A 140 2.96 2.60 18.77
N SER A 141 2.24 1.64 19.33
CA SER A 141 0.79 1.56 19.23
C SER A 141 0.09 2.82 19.73
N GLN A 142 0.60 3.43 20.80
CA GLN A 142 0.05 4.67 21.35
C GLN A 142 0.19 5.84 20.35
N ILE A 143 1.35 5.99 19.72
CA ILE A 143 1.60 7.03 18.72
C ILE A 143 0.77 6.77 17.46
N ALA A 144 0.64 5.51 17.04
CA ALA A 144 -0.23 5.14 15.93
C ALA A 144 -1.69 5.53 16.18
N LEU A 145 -2.16 5.29 17.41
CA LEU A 145 -3.52 5.60 17.85
C LEU A 145 -3.79 7.10 17.79
N GLU A 146 -2.91 7.90 18.38
CA GLU A 146 -3.00 9.38 18.37
C GLU A 146 -3.00 9.95 16.95
N ARG A 147 -2.07 9.48 16.10
CA ARG A 147 -1.98 9.88 14.69
C ARG A 147 -3.25 9.51 13.92
N LEU A 148 -3.82 8.33 14.17
CA LEU A 148 -5.01 7.84 13.48
C LEU A 148 -6.26 8.63 13.88
N ILE A 149 -6.46 8.87 15.17
CA ILE A 149 -7.56 9.70 15.70
C ILE A 149 -7.50 11.10 15.08
N LYS A 150 -6.33 11.76 15.18
CA LYS A 150 -6.15 13.11 14.66
C LYS A 150 -6.37 13.22 13.15
N ARG A 151 -5.86 12.25 12.38
CA ARG A 151 -5.94 12.28 10.91
C ARG A 151 -7.34 12.03 10.37
N ASN A 152 -8.10 11.14 11.03
CA ASN A 152 -9.37 10.65 10.51
C ASN A 152 -10.58 11.08 11.33
N ASN A 153 -10.36 11.88 12.38
CA ASN A 153 -11.41 12.31 13.35
C ASN A 153 -12.24 11.13 13.89
N LEU A 154 -11.56 10.06 14.28
CA LEU A 154 -12.17 8.84 14.80
C LEU A 154 -12.33 8.91 16.32
N SER A 155 -13.30 8.15 16.84
CA SER A 155 -13.34 7.81 18.26
C SER A 155 -12.18 6.87 18.62
N LEU A 156 -11.83 6.82 19.92
CA LEU A 156 -10.81 5.91 20.44
C LEU A 156 -11.09 4.45 20.05
N VAL A 157 -12.33 4.01 20.26
CA VAL A 157 -12.77 2.62 19.99
C VAL A 157 -12.63 2.26 18.50
N GLU A 158 -12.99 3.18 17.60
CA GLU A 158 -12.86 2.95 16.16
C GLU A 158 -11.39 2.89 15.72
N ALA A 159 -10.54 3.74 16.30
CA ALA A 159 -9.12 3.75 16.00
C ALA A 159 -8.42 2.47 16.49
N GLU A 160 -8.70 2.03 17.72
CA GLU A 160 -8.21 0.75 18.28
C GLU A 160 -8.67 -0.44 17.44
N LYS A 161 -9.94 -0.49 17.05
CA LYS A 161 -10.47 -1.56 16.18
C LYS A 161 -9.71 -1.63 14.86
N ARG A 162 -9.38 -0.49 14.25
CA ARG A 162 -8.60 -0.46 12.99
C ARG A 162 -7.17 -0.93 13.17
N ILE A 163 -6.51 -0.55 14.26
CA ILE A 163 -5.13 -1.00 14.56
C ILE A 163 -5.13 -2.52 14.80
N ASN A 164 -6.05 -3.01 15.63
CA ASN A 164 -6.12 -4.43 16.00
C ASN A 164 -6.58 -5.35 14.86
N SER A 165 -7.18 -4.80 13.80
CA SER A 165 -7.56 -5.58 12.61
C SER A 165 -6.39 -5.91 11.69
N GLN A 166 -5.21 -5.33 11.92
CA GLN A 166 -4.03 -5.56 11.06
C GLN A 166 -3.06 -6.56 11.69
N THR A 167 -2.32 -7.24 10.83
CA THR A 167 -1.20 -8.10 11.26
C THR A 167 -0.17 -7.26 12.04
N SER A 168 0.27 -7.77 13.19
CA SER A 168 1.28 -7.09 14.01
C SER A 168 2.59 -6.89 13.23
N TRP A 169 3.30 -5.82 13.54
CA TRP A 169 4.59 -5.54 12.90
C TRP A 169 5.65 -6.61 13.20
N ASN A 170 5.59 -7.27 14.38
CA ASN A 170 6.51 -8.36 14.74
C ASN A 170 6.47 -9.52 13.74
N LYS A 171 5.27 -9.96 13.33
CA LYS A 171 5.13 -11.02 12.33
C LYS A 171 5.66 -10.60 10.96
N ARG A 172 5.54 -9.33 10.61
CA ARG A 172 6.08 -8.80 9.34
C ARG A 172 7.59 -8.60 9.39
N ALA A 173 8.17 -8.39 10.58
CA ALA A 173 9.60 -8.22 10.76
C ALA A 173 10.41 -9.44 10.30
N GLU A 174 9.85 -10.64 10.42
CA GLU A 174 10.50 -11.90 9.99
C GLU A 174 10.78 -11.93 8.48
N TYR A 175 10.04 -11.14 7.71
CA TYR A 175 10.17 -11.04 6.24
C TYR A 175 10.90 -9.77 5.80
N SER A 176 11.40 -8.96 6.74
CA SER A 176 11.89 -7.61 6.43
C SER A 176 13.41 -7.52 6.52
N ASN A 177 14.02 -6.93 5.50
CA ASN A 177 15.46 -6.66 5.45
C ASN A 177 15.84 -5.38 6.20
N PHE A 178 14.93 -4.39 6.23
CA PHE A 178 15.16 -3.11 6.88
C PHE A 178 13.91 -2.65 7.64
N ILE A 179 14.08 -2.29 8.91
CA ILE A 179 13.00 -1.83 9.78
C ILE A 179 13.18 -0.34 10.05
N ILE A 180 12.16 0.45 9.70
CA ILE A 180 12.13 1.89 9.89
C ILE A 180 11.24 2.20 11.10
N ASP A 181 11.86 2.58 12.20
CA ASP A 181 11.17 3.04 13.41
C ASP A 181 10.80 4.52 13.25
N THR A 182 9.51 4.82 13.27
CA THR A 182 9.01 6.20 13.08
C THR A 182 8.58 6.88 14.38
N ASN A 183 9.08 6.41 15.52
CA ASN A 183 8.92 7.08 16.81
C ASN A 183 9.76 8.36 16.91
N ASP A 184 10.92 8.36 16.25
CA ASP A 184 11.83 9.51 16.20
C ASP A 184 11.29 10.67 15.31
N PRO A 185 11.85 11.88 15.46
CA PRO A 185 11.55 13.01 14.59
C PRO A 185 11.78 12.69 13.11
N ILE A 186 10.92 13.23 12.25
CA ILE A 186 10.85 12.92 10.83
C ILE A 186 12.20 13.04 10.11
N ASP A 187 12.99 14.06 10.43
CA ASP A 187 14.26 14.32 9.74
C ASP A 187 15.32 13.26 10.11
N LYS A 188 15.34 12.80 11.38
CA LYS A 188 16.22 11.72 11.83
C LYS A 188 15.87 10.40 11.12
N VAL A 189 14.58 10.05 11.10
CA VAL A 189 14.11 8.84 10.42
C VAL A 189 14.39 8.91 8.93
N TYR A 190 14.10 10.06 8.30
CA TYR A 190 14.32 10.23 6.86
C TYR A 190 15.81 10.15 6.51
N LYS A 191 16.69 10.68 7.32
CA LYS A 191 18.15 10.57 7.12
C LYS A 191 18.60 9.10 7.08
N ASN A 192 18.11 8.26 8.00
CA ASN A 192 18.43 6.84 8.02
C ASN A 192 17.86 6.11 6.78
N LEU A 193 16.61 6.38 6.45
CA LEU A 193 15.95 5.83 5.28
C LEU A 193 16.68 6.20 3.97
N LYS A 194 17.06 7.47 3.83
CA LYS A 194 17.83 7.99 2.69
C LYS A 194 19.19 7.31 2.56
N ASN A 195 19.90 7.13 3.67
CA ASN A 195 21.21 6.46 3.66
C ASN A 195 21.07 5.02 3.15
N GLU A 196 20.07 4.28 3.62
CA GLU A 196 19.84 2.91 3.17
C GLU A 196 19.46 2.88 1.68
N TYR A 197 18.63 3.81 1.21
CA TYR A 197 18.29 3.93 -0.21
C TYR A 197 19.54 4.19 -1.07
N ILE A 198 20.43 5.09 -0.64
CA ILE A 198 21.67 5.38 -1.34
C ILE A 198 22.61 4.16 -1.34
N ASN A 199 22.71 3.45 -0.21
CA ASN A 199 23.51 2.22 -0.13
C ASN A 199 23.07 1.18 -1.18
N LEU A 200 21.77 0.98 -1.36
CA LEU A 200 21.26 0.09 -2.40
C LEU A 200 21.60 0.55 -3.82
N MET A 201 21.69 1.86 -4.04
CA MET A 201 22.08 2.39 -5.36
C MET A 201 23.58 2.24 -5.66
N THR A 202 24.43 2.22 -4.63
CA THR A 202 25.89 2.24 -4.79
C THR A 202 26.54 0.85 -4.76
N HIS A 203 25.90 -0.15 -4.15
CA HIS A 203 26.42 -1.51 -3.99
C HIS A 203 25.82 -2.51 -5.01
N ARG A 204 25.60 -2.05 -6.22
CA ARG A 204 25.08 -2.82 -7.37
C ARG A 204 26.13 -3.66 -8.04
#